data_c983672f98d1424c94caa2ef50fe214f
#
_entry.id   c983672f98d1424c94caa2ef50fe214f
#
_cell.length_a   1.000
_cell.length_b   1.000
_cell.length_c   1.000
_cell.angle_alpha   90.00
_cell.angle_beta   90.00
_cell.angle_gamma   90.00
#
_symmetry.space_group_name_H-M   'P 1'
#
loop_
_entity.id
_entity.type
_entity.pdbx_description
1 polymer ?
#
loop_
_entity_poly.entity_id
_entity_poly.type
_entity_poly.pdbx_seq_one_letter_code
_entity_poly.pdbx_strand_id
1 'polypeptide(L)'
;MDAPLSLQLAVNSPPKTSIKTSGATVVMTAIVKVMVLPPGQPPVQLSSMTMETKFNAKVSIRKKRLAVHADLRRFKIFSNQSALESLALIPLQAPLKTMLQMSVVPLINNWTKRGVRIPLADGMDFKEEVVEYHNGFIVIGANLHFSKGLREIMVGSPNTTTV
;
A
#
# COMPACT_ATOMS: atom_id res chain seq x y z
N MET A 1 -0.20 36.44 -16.70
CA MET A 1 -1.15 35.32 -16.80
C MET A 1 -0.57 34.12 -16.09
N ASP A 2 -1.18 33.73 -14.99
CA ASP A 2 -0.68 32.60 -14.20
C ASP A 2 -1.31 31.32 -14.75
N ALA A 3 -0.47 30.43 -15.29
CA ALA A 3 -0.92 29.12 -15.73
C ALA A 3 -0.69 28.10 -14.60
N PRO A 4 -1.75 27.41 -14.12
CA PRO A 4 -1.60 26.43 -13.04
C PRO A 4 -0.77 25.23 -13.51
N LEU A 5 0.04 24.70 -12.55
CA LEU A 5 0.81 23.49 -12.75
C LEU A 5 0.00 22.28 -12.24
N SER A 6 0.08 21.19 -12.97
CA SER A 6 -0.48 19.90 -12.58
C SER A 6 0.60 18.83 -12.61
N LEU A 7 0.58 17.95 -11.61
CA LEU A 7 1.43 16.76 -11.56
C LEU A 7 0.58 15.53 -11.88
N GLN A 8 0.95 14.81 -12.93
CA GLN A 8 0.35 13.53 -13.27
C GLN A 8 1.27 12.40 -12.87
N LEU A 9 0.76 11.48 -12.08
CA LEU A 9 1.45 10.26 -11.67
C LEU A 9 0.87 9.06 -12.42
N ALA A 10 1.73 8.30 -13.09
CA ALA A 10 1.36 7.04 -13.73
C ALA A 10 2.31 5.93 -13.30
N VAL A 11 1.77 4.87 -12.71
CA VAL A 11 2.54 3.65 -12.39
C VAL A 11 2.80 2.92 -13.71
N ASN A 12 4.05 2.76 -14.08
CA ASN A 12 4.47 2.19 -15.36
C ASN A 12 4.84 0.71 -15.30
N SER A 13 4.93 0.14 -14.11
CA SER A 13 5.23 -1.27 -13.90
C SER A 13 4.58 -1.78 -12.61
N PRO A 14 4.22 -3.09 -12.52
CA PRO A 14 3.69 -3.66 -11.30
C PRO A 14 4.64 -3.46 -10.12
N PRO A 15 4.10 -3.17 -8.91
CA PRO A 15 4.92 -3.08 -7.70
C PRO A 15 5.66 -4.38 -7.41
N LYS A 16 6.93 -4.28 -7.03
CA LYS A 16 7.74 -5.43 -6.64
C LYS A 16 7.71 -5.58 -5.11
N THR A 17 7.18 -6.70 -4.66
CA THR A 17 7.12 -7.03 -3.23
C THR A 17 8.26 -7.98 -2.87
N SER A 18 8.92 -7.73 -1.75
CA SER A 18 9.93 -8.60 -1.16
C SER A 18 9.61 -8.81 0.31
N ILE A 19 9.56 -10.07 0.74
CA ILE A 19 9.33 -10.48 2.12
C ILE A 19 10.62 -11.15 2.62
N LYS A 20 11.15 -10.64 3.73
CA LYS A 20 12.36 -11.16 4.39
C LYS A 20 12.09 -11.24 5.89
N THR A 21 12.97 -11.91 6.63
CA THR A 21 12.90 -11.97 8.10
C THR A 21 12.89 -10.59 8.77
N SER A 22 13.45 -9.59 8.11
CA SER A 22 13.45 -8.18 8.55
C SER A 22 12.13 -7.42 8.26
N GLY A 23 11.14 -8.04 7.60
CA GLY A 23 9.87 -7.46 7.24
C GLY A 23 9.56 -7.48 5.75
N ALA A 24 8.44 -6.93 5.36
CA ALA A 24 8.00 -6.82 3.98
C ALA A 24 8.31 -5.43 3.41
N THR A 25 8.72 -5.39 2.16
CA THR A 25 8.98 -4.14 1.42
C THR A 25 8.30 -4.17 0.06
N VAL A 26 7.84 -3.00 -0.39
CA VAL A 26 7.25 -2.81 -1.71
C VAL A 26 8.00 -1.70 -2.43
N VAL A 27 8.50 -2.00 -3.62
CA VAL A 27 9.12 -1.01 -4.52
C VAL A 27 8.16 -0.70 -5.63
N MET A 28 7.91 0.59 -5.86
CA MET A 28 7.07 1.09 -6.95
C MET A 28 7.88 2.06 -7.79
N THR A 29 7.69 1.97 -9.10
CA THR A 29 8.22 2.91 -10.07
C THR A 29 7.06 3.58 -10.80
N ALA A 30 7.10 4.90 -10.87
CA ALA A 30 6.08 5.70 -11.54
C ALA A 30 6.74 6.78 -12.41
N ILE A 31 6.02 7.21 -13.42
CA ILE A 31 6.37 8.39 -14.22
C ILE A 31 5.61 9.58 -13.65
N VAL A 32 6.33 10.65 -13.35
CA VAL A 32 5.77 11.93 -12.95
C VAL A 32 5.90 12.88 -14.11
N LYS A 33 4.77 13.41 -14.60
CA LYS A 33 4.72 14.43 -15.64
C LYS A 33 4.34 15.76 -15.02
N VAL A 34 5.11 16.79 -15.32
CA VAL A 34 4.79 18.17 -14.96
C VAL A 34 4.06 18.80 -16.15
N MET A 35 2.82 19.20 -15.93
CA MET A 35 1.94 19.77 -16.93
C MET A 35 1.63 21.22 -16.60
N VAL A 36 1.59 22.08 -17.60
CA VAL A 36 1.01 23.42 -17.52
C VAL A 36 -0.39 23.39 -18.12
N LEU A 37 -1.31 24.05 -17.48
CA LEU A 37 -2.72 24.16 -17.89
C LEU A 37 -3.01 25.61 -18.33
N PRO A 38 -2.63 26.04 -19.55
CA PRO A 38 -2.91 27.39 -20.00
C PRO A 38 -4.42 27.60 -20.16
N PRO A 39 -4.97 28.75 -19.75
CA PRO A 39 -6.40 29.03 -19.94
C PRO A 39 -6.83 28.93 -21.40
N GLY A 40 -7.86 28.11 -21.71
CA GLY A 40 -8.40 27.94 -23.05
C GLY A 40 -7.52 27.17 -24.03
N GLN A 41 -6.46 26.53 -23.57
CA GLN A 41 -5.56 25.69 -24.39
C GLN A 41 -5.41 24.30 -23.81
N PRO A 42 -5.04 23.29 -24.61
CA PRO A 42 -4.76 21.97 -24.10
C PRO A 42 -3.56 21.98 -23.15
N PRO A 43 -3.52 21.03 -22.17
CA PRO A 43 -2.38 20.86 -21.27
C PRO A 43 -1.07 20.63 -22.02
N VAL A 44 0.01 21.31 -21.60
CA VAL A 44 1.35 21.17 -22.18
C VAL A 44 2.27 20.47 -21.19
N GLN A 45 2.91 19.39 -21.63
CA GLN A 45 3.91 18.71 -20.82
C GLN A 45 5.23 19.50 -20.83
N LEU A 46 5.67 19.94 -19.65
CA LEU A 46 6.96 20.63 -19.48
C LEU A 46 8.11 19.66 -19.24
N SER A 47 7.87 18.65 -18.43
CA SER A 47 8.91 17.70 -18.02
C SER A 47 8.32 16.34 -17.68
N SER A 48 9.15 15.32 -17.77
CA SER A 48 8.86 13.96 -17.32
C SER A 48 10.04 13.40 -16.55
N MET A 49 9.76 12.78 -15.41
CA MET A 49 10.77 12.19 -14.58
C MET A 49 10.32 10.82 -14.07
N THR A 50 11.26 9.95 -13.76
CA THR A 50 10.98 8.67 -13.11
C THR A 50 11.08 8.84 -11.61
N MET A 51 10.09 8.34 -10.91
CA MET A 51 10.02 8.28 -9.46
C MET A 51 10.13 6.83 -9.01
N GLU A 52 11.08 6.54 -8.15
CA GLU A 52 11.20 5.25 -7.46
C GLU A 52 10.91 5.45 -5.97
N THR A 53 10.01 4.63 -5.45
CA THR A 53 9.63 4.64 -4.04
C THR A 53 9.79 3.26 -3.44
N LYS A 54 10.27 3.20 -2.19
CA LYS A 54 10.31 1.98 -1.39
C LYS A 54 9.52 2.18 -0.12
N PHE A 55 8.53 1.32 0.10
CA PHE A 55 7.72 1.29 1.30
C PHE A 55 8.09 0.09 2.16
N ASN A 56 8.06 0.25 3.48
CA ASN A 56 7.91 -0.87 4.39
C ASN A 56 6.42 -1.17 4.51
N ALA A 57 6.07 -2.45 4.45
CA ALA A 57 4.71 -2.93 4.63
C ALA A 57 4.64 -3.71 5.95
N LYS A 58 3.88 -3.19 6.90
CA LYS A 58 3.61 -3.87 8.18
C LYS A 58 2.24 -4.53 8.12
N VAL A 59 2.24 -5.84 8.24
CA VAL A 59 1.02 -6.65 8.28
C VAL A 59 0.52 -6.76 9.71
N SER A 60 -0.78 -6.65 9.89
CA SER A 60 -1.45 -6.82 11.19
C SER A 60 -2.81 -7.48 11.01
N ILE A 61 -3.29 -8.14 12.05
CA ILE A 61 -4.63 -8.69 12.07
C ILE A 61 -5.50 -7.78 12.92
N ARG A 62 -6.69 -7.47 12.41
CA ARG A 62 -7.71 -6.69 13.13
C ARG A 62 -9.10 -7.26 12.83
N LYS A 63 -9.82 -7.70 13.85
CA LYS A 63 -11.20 -8.20 13.72
C LYS A 63 -11.38 -9.18 12.54
N LYS A 64 -10.58 -10.24 12.49
CA LYS A 64 -10.59 -11.25 11.41
C LYS A 64 -10.20 -10.71 10.04
N ARG A 65 -9.52 -9.58 9.98
CA ARG A 65 -9.04 -8.99 8.71
C ARG A 65 -7.53 -8.82 8.76
N LEU A 66 -6.90 -9.16 7.66
CA LEU A 66 -5.48 -8.91 7.42
C LEU A 66 -5.35 -7.50 6.85
N ALA A 67 -4.79 -6.59 7.62
CA ALA A 67 -4.55 -5.21 7.21
C ALA A 67 -3.06 -4.96 7.00
N VAL A 68 -2.75 -4.03 6.10
CA VAL A 68 -1.37 -3.63 5.81
C VAL A 68 -1.24 -2.13 6.07
N HIS A 69 -0.15 -1.75 6.72
CA HIS A 69 0.26 -0.36 6.88
C HIS A 69 1.55 -0.13 6.11
N ALA A 70 1.58 0.92 5.30
CA ALA A 70 2.73 1.29 4.48
C ALA A 70 3.43 2.54 5.02
N ASP A 71 4.75 2.46 5.16
CA ASP A 71 5.62 3.57 5.53
C ASP A 71 6.62 3.85 4.41
N LEU A 72 6.68 5.10 3.94
CA LEU A 72 7.64 5.49 2.91
C LEU A 72 9.06 5.52 3.50
N ARG A 73 9.93 4.65 2.97
CA ARG A 73 11.34 4.54 3.40
C ARG A 73 12.30 5.25 2.47
N ARG A 74 12.13 5.08 1.18
CA ARG A 74 13.00 5.66 0.16
C ARG A 74 12.17 6.36 -0.89
N PHE A 75 12.65 7.51 -1.29
CA PHE A 75 12.10 8.28 -2.40
C PHE A 75 13.25 8.78 -3.24
N LYS A 76 13.19 8.58 -4.55
CA LYS A 76 14.18 9.04 -5.50
C LYS A 76 13.49 9.45 -6.80
N ILE A 77 13.91 10.56 -7.37
CA ILE A 77 13.51 10.97 -8.72
C ILE A 77 14.76 11.09 -9.59
N PHE A 78 14.63 10.75 -10.85
CA PHE A 78 15.71 10.85 -11.83
C PHE A 78 15.16 10.99 -13.24
N SER A 79 15.97 11.54 -14.15
CA SER A 79 15.68 11.57 -15.59
C SER A 79 16.30 10.35 -16.27
N ASN A 80 15.57 9.77 -17.20
CA ASN A 80 16.11 8.72 -18.08
C ASN A 80 16.88 9.29 -19.28
N GLN A 81 16.84 10.62 -19.49
CA GLN A 81 17.45 11.26 -20.66
C GLN A 81 18.92 11.59 -20.43
N SER A 82 19.28 12.12 -19.26
CA SER A 82 20.66 12.41 -18.93
C SER A 82 20.95 12.46 -17.43
N ALA A 83 22.22 12.23 -17.06
CA ALA A 83 22.69 12.40 -15.70
C ALA A 83 22.62 13.87 -15.23
N LEU A 84 22.86 14.82 -16.14
CA LEU A 84 22.80 16.25 -15.83
C LEU A 84 21.37 16.69 -15.48
N GLU A 85 20.36 16.21 -16.21
CA GLU A 85 18.96 16.45 -15.86
C GLU A 85 18.59 15.83 -14.52
N SER A 86 19.10 14.64 -14.22
CA SER A 86 18.89 13.99 -12.91
C SER A 86 19.46 14.84 -11.78
N LEU A 87 20.61 15.50 -11.96
CA LEU A 87 21.17 16.43 -10.98
C LEU A 87 20.27 17.66 -10.80
N ALA A 88 19.70 18.19 -11.86
CA ALA A 88 18.77 19.31 -11.80
C ALA A 88 17.47 19.00 -11.04
N LEU A 89 17.12 17.72 -10.89
CA LEU A 89 15.94 17.28 -10.12
C LEU A 89 16.19 17.18 -8.60
N ILE A 90 17.44 17.25 -8.14
CA ILE A 90 17.78 17.11 -6.71
C ILE A 90 16.99 18.08 -5.82
N PRO A 91 16.84 19.38 -6.13
CA PRO A 91 16.08 20.31 -5.30
C PRO A 91 14.59 19.95 -5.19
N LEU A 92 14.04 19.21 -6.16
CA LEU A 92 12.64 18.80 -6.17
C LEU A 92 12.37 17.55 -5.34
N GLN A 93 13.40 16.81 -4.94
CA GLN A 93 13.22 15.55 -4.20
C GLN A 93 12.53 15.76 -2.86
N ALA A 94 12.95 16.74 -2.08
CA ALA A 94 12.38 16.97 -0.75
C ALA A 94 10.90 17.45 -0.80
N PRO A 95 10.53 18.46 -1.61
CA PRO A 95 9.13 18.87 -1.75
C PRO A 95 8.22 17.74 -2.24
N LEU A 96 8.64 16.99 -3.27
CA LEU A 96 7.86 15.88 -3.83
C LEU A 96 7.71 14.71 -2.83
N LYS A 97 8.78 14.39 -2.10
CA LYS A 97 8.72 13.39 -1.02
C LYS A 97 7.71 13.79 0.05
N THR A 98 7.75 15.04 0.49
CA THR A 98 6.82 15.57 1.50
C THR A 98 5.38 15.50 1.00
N MET A 99 5.13 15.93 -0.24
CA MET A 99 3.80 15.83 -0.86
C MET A 99 3.31 14.38 -0.91
N LEU A 100 4.17 13.43 -1.31
CA LEU A 100 3.84 12.01 -1.34
C LEU A 100 3.50 11.48 0.05
N GLN A 101 4.28 11.84 1.07
CA GLN A 101 4.05 11.43 2.46
C GLN A 101 2.75 12.01 3.05
N MET A 102 2.41 13.24 2.71
CA MET A 102 1.23 13.92 3.27
C MET A 102 -0.06 13.59 2.52
N SER A 103 0.00 13.24 1.25
CA SER A 103 -1.17 13.03 0.41
C SER A 103 -1.36 11.57 -0.01
N VAL A 104 -0.35 10.94 -0.58
CA VAL A 104 -0.47 9.61 -1.19
C VAL A 104 -0.37 8.49 -0.15
N VAL A 105 0.57 8.57 0.77
CA VAL A 105 0.75 7.55 1.82
C VAL A 105 -0.51 7.37 2.69
N PRO A 106 -1.17 8.43 3.17
CA PRO A 106 -2.44 8.30 3.89
C PRO A 106 -3.56 7.68 3.07
N LEU A 107 -3.62 7.96 1.76
CA LEU A 107 -4.59 7.31 0.86
C LEU A 107 -4.35 5.80 0.77
N ILE A 108 -3.10 5.38 0.52
CA ILE A 108 -2.72 3.97 0.51
C ILE A 108 -3.12 3.31 1.82
N ASN A 109 -2.76 3.91 2.96
CA ASN A 109 -3.06 3.36 4.28
C ASN A 109 -4.57 3.33 4.57
N ASN A 110 -5.34 4.29 4.07
CA ASN A 110 -6.80 4.27 4.19
C ASN A 110 -7.44 3.12 3.41
N TRP A 111 -6.87 2.75 2.27
CA TRP A 111 -7.32 1.60 1.49
C TRP A 111 -6.90 0.27 2.11
N THR A 112 -5.64 0.14 2.48
CA THR A 112 -5.06 -1.12 2.99
C THR A 112 -5.52 -1.45 4.42
N LYS A 113 -5.91 -0.47 5.23
CA LYS A 113 -6.50 -0.71 6.57
C LYS A 113 -7.83 -1.44 6.54
N ARG A 114 -8.58 -1.39 5.42
CA ARG A 114 -9.81 -2.16 5.25
C ARG A 114 -9.52 -3.66 5.28
N GLY A 115 -8.33 -4.05 4.83
CA GLY A 115 -7.80 -5.40 4.89
C GLY A 115 -8.61 -6.43 4.11
N VAL A 116 -8.07 -7.63 4.06
CA VAL A 116 -8.71 -8.81 3.49
C VAL A 116 -9.29 -9.66 4.60
N ARG A 117 -10.53 -10.12 4.46
CA ARG A 117 -11.18 -10.98 5.45
C ARG A 117 -10.49 -12.35 5.47
N ILE A 118 -10.12 -12.80 6.66
CA ILE A 118 -9.60 -14.15 6.86
C ILE A 118 -10.81 -15.08 6.97
N PRO A 119 -10.87 -16.17 6.18
CA PRO A 119 -11.99 -17.12 6.22
C PRO A 119 -11.96 -17.91 7.54
N LEU A 120 -12.80 -17.51 8.48
CA LEU A 120 -13.04 -18.21 9.74
C LEU A 120 -14.52 -18.55 9.83
N ALA A 121 -14.83 -19.70 10.41
CA ALA A 121 -16.20 -20.06 10.70
C ALA A 121 -16.84 -19.10 11.71
N ASP A 122 -18.17 -18.99 11.64
CA ASP A 122 -18.91 -18.15 12.59
C ASP A 122 -18.75 -18.70 14.02
N GLY A 123 -18.56 -17.78 14.98
CA GLY A 123 -18.30 -18.12 16.36
C GLY A 123 -16.83 -18.39 16.70
N MET A 124 -15.91 -18.26 15.73
CA MET A 124 -14.47 -18.30 15.96
C MET A 124 -13.87 -16.88 15.91
N ASP A 125 -13.00 -16.58 16.85
CA ASP A 125 -12.23 -15.35 16.90
C ASP A 125 -10.75 -15.62 17.13
N PHE A 126 -9.89 -14.75 16.60
CA PHE A 126 -8.46 -14.76 16.91
C PHE A 126 -8.19 -14.03 18.21
N LYS A 127 -7.34 -14.61 19.04
CA LYS A 127 -6.70 -13.96 20.19
C LYS A 127 -5.20 -14.13 20.11
N GLU A 128 -4.46 -13.14 20.65
CA GLU A 128 -3.00 -13.18 20.73
C GLU A 128 -2.36 -13.42 19.35
N GLU A 129 -2.77 -12.61 18.36
CA GLU A 129 -2.28 -12.74 17.01
C GLU A 129 -0.79 -12.40 16.93
N VAL A 130 -0.03 -13.24 16.26
CA VAL A 130 1.39 -13.06 15.98
C VAL A 130 1.60 -13.08 14.47
N VAL A 131 2.38 -12.13 13.97
CA VAL A 131 2.79 -12.08 12.56
C VAL A 131 4.30 -12.23 12.49
N GLU A 132 4.76 -13.30 11.85
CA GLU A 132 6.18 -13.61 11.66
C GLU A 132 6.54 -13.47 10.18
N TYR A 133 7.66 -12.82 9.91
CA TYR A 133 8.18 -12.65 8.56
C TYR A 133 9.29 -13.66 8.29
N HIS A 134 9.17 -14.37 7.18
CA HIS A 134 10.15 -15.31 6.67
C HIS A 134 10.56 -14.95 5.23
N ASN A 135 11.60 -15.59 4.71
CA ASN A 135 12.03 -15.34 3.32
C ASN A 135 10.97 -15.84 2.33
N GLY A 136 10.28 -14.90 1.69
CA GLY A 136 9.27 -15.18 0.69
C GLY A 136 7.84 -15.36 1.20
N PHE A 137 7.61 -15.44 2.51
CA PHE A 137 6.27 -15.64 3.09
C PHE A 137 6.10 -15.02 4.47
N ILE A 138 4.85 -14.94 4.92
CA ILE A 138 4.47 -14.47 6.24
C ILE A 138 3.69 -15.59 6.93
N VAL A 139 4.04 -15.88 8.18
CA VAL A 139 3.28 -16.79 9.04
C VAL A 139 2.39 -15.96 9.96
N ILE A 140 1.15 -16.35 10.05
CA ILE A 140 0.18 -15.76 10.96
C ILE A 140 -0.21 -16.84 11.96
N GLY A 141 0.17 -16.63 13.23
CA GLY A 141 -0.24 -17.44 14.36
C GLY A 141 -1.30 -16.73 15.18
N ALA A 142 -2.25 -17.48 15.72
CA ALA A 142 -3.22 -16.96 16.67
C ALA A 142 -3.83 -18.08 17.48
N ASN A 143 -4.26 -17.79 18.70
CA ASN A 143 -5.12 -18.68 19.46
C ASN A 143 -6.55 -18.52 18.97
N LEU A 144 -7.21 -19.64 18.67
CA LEU A 144 -8.63 -19.64 18.30
C LEU A 144 -9.48 -19.60 19.57
N HIS A 145 -10.34 -18.61 19.65
CA HIS A 145 -11.38 -18.53 20.67
C HIS A 145 -12.75 -18.88 20.06
N PHE A 146 -13.46 -19.75 20.73
CA PHE A 146 -14.79 -20.19 20.34
C PHE A 146 -15.83 -19.51 21.23
N SER A 147 -16.61 -18.59 20.68
CA SER A 147 -17.69 -17.90 21.38
C SER A 147 -18.92 -18.80 21.61
N LYS A 148 -19.09 -19.81 20.74
CA LYS A 148 -20.03 -20.91 20.90
C LYS A 148 -19.21 -22.15 21.17
N GLY A 149 -19.66 -23.04 22.06
CA GLY A 149 -18.90 -24.25 22.40
C GLY A 149 -18.44 -25.02 21.16
N LEU A 150 -17.26 -25.61 21.23
CA LEU A 150 -16.62 -26.31 20.10
C LEU A 150 -17.55 -27.33 19.42
N ARG A 151 -18.42 -27.98 20.22
CA ARG A 151 -19.44 -28.93 19.74
C ARG A 151 -20.49 -28.30 18.82
N GLU A 152 -20.96 -27.09 19.13
CA GLU A 152 -21.98 -26.40 18.31
C GLU A 152 -21.42 -25.96 16.95
N ILE A 153 -20.12 -25.67 16.91
CA ILE A 153 -19.46 -25.25 15.67
C ILE A 153 -19.16 -26.45 14.78
N MET A 154 -18.78 -27.60 15.36
CA MET A 154 -18.46 -28.81 14.59
C MET A 154 -19.68 -29.58 14.09
N VAL A 155 -20.82 -29.47 14.78
CA VAL A 155 -22.05 -30.24 14.43
C VAL A 155 -22.95 -29.47 13.45
N GLY A 156 -22.72 -28.17 13.23
CA GLY A 156 -23.65 -27.31 12.47
C GLY A 156 -24.98 -27.17 13.25
N SER A 157 -25.55 -25.98 13.30
CA SER A 157 -26.90 -25.82 13.88
C SER A 157 -27.87 -26.83 13.22
N PRO A 158 -28.58 -27.69 13.96
CA PRO A 158 -29.59 -28.50 13.36
C PRO A 158 -30.64 -27.55 12.74
N ASN A 159 -30.85 -27.66 11.44
CA ASN A 159 -31.95 -27.00 10.76
C ASN A 159 -33.25 -27.39 11.51
N THR A 160 -33.84 -26.45 12.22
CA THR A 160 -35.20 -26.58 12.74
C THR A 160 -36.13 -26.43 11.53
N THR A 161 -36.37 -27.54 10.86
CA THR A 161 -37.49 -27.66 9.93
C THR A 161 -38.72 -27.80 10.80
N THR A 162 -39.42 -26.73 11.05
CA THR A 162 -40.78 -26.74 11.56
C THR A 162 -41.70 -27.11 10.39
N VAL A 163 -42.32 -28.24 10.51
CA VAL A 163 -43.48 -28.66 9.72
C VAL A 163 -44.67 -27.77 10.05
#